data_c414e8806484539e7d31eeb60c7dd227
#
_entry.id   c414e8806484539e7d31eeb60c7dd227
#
_cell.length_a   1.000
_cell.length_b   1.000
_cell.length_c   1.000
_cell.angle_alpha   90.00
_cell.angle_beta   90.00
_cell.angle_gamma   90.00
#
_symmetry.space_group_name_H-M   'P 1'
#
loop_
_entity.id
_entity.type
_entity.pdbx_description
1 polymer ?
#
loop_
_entity_poly.entity_id
_entity_poly.type
_entity_poly.pdbx_seq_one_letter_code
_entity_poly.pdbx_strand_id
1 'polypeptide(L)'
;REEDGFAPFLTALFSATSAITVTGLVVVDTVSYWTTFGHVILLILAFIGGLGFMTAAAFLLIIVGQRIGMQSQLAIREGLGVRQLGGLPRLIRRIVVLSVTIQLIGTTLLFLRFYVFGSLWDGISLGSALWQSAFLGVSAFNNAGLVILPGEHVPGASLEAFRSDAW
;
A
#
# COMPACT_ATOMS: atom_id res chain seq x y z
N ARG A 1 -8.99 17.98 12.77
CA ARG A 1 -9.67 19.16 12.25
C ARG A 1 -9.59 20.20 13.36
N GLU A 2 -8.53 20.97 13.38
CA GLU A 2 -8.51 22.20 14.18
C GLU A 2 -9.51 23.17 13.54
N GLU A 3 -10.11 24.05 14.34
CA GLU A 3 -11.23 24.93 13.98
C GLU A 3 -10.97 25.85 12.77
N ASP A 4 -9.73 25.95 12.30
CA ASP A 4 -9.30 26.80 11.17
C ASP A 4 -9.25 26.11 9.78
N GLY A 5 -9.73 24.90 9.66
CA GLY A 5 -9.94 24.22 8.37
C GLY A 5 -8.70 23.69 7.65
N PHE A 6 -7.48 24.02 8.07
CA PHE A 6 -6.22 23.53 7.51
C PHE A 6 -5.43 22.73 8.55
N ALA A 7 -4.89 21.59 8.12
CA ALA A 7 -3.96 20.83 8.95
C ALA A 7 -2.65 21.61 9.13
N PRO A 8 -2.03 21.60 10.34
CA PRO A 8 -0.70 22.13 10.52
C PRO A 8 0.28 21.54 9.50
N PHE A 9 1.08 22.39 8.88
CA PHE A 9 2.00 21.99 7.81
C PHE A 9 2.90 20.80 8.21
N LEU A 10 3.40 20.79 9.45
CA LEU A 10 4.26 19.70 9.95
C LEU A 10 3.51 18.37 10.04
N THR A 11 2.25 18.36 10.47
CA THR A 11 1.42 17.15 10.54
C THR A 11 1.16 16.59 9.13
N ALA A 12 0.85 17.48 8.18
CA ALA A 12 0.64 17.08 6.79
C ALA A 12 1.94 16.55 6.15
N LEU A 13 3.07 17.23 6.37
CA LEU A 13 4.36 16.82 5.88
C LEU A 13 4.79 15.46 6.46
N PHE A 14 4.62 15.27 7.78
CA PHE A 14 4.94 14.01 8.43
C PHE A 14 4.11 12.85 7.86
N SER A 15 2.78 13.02 7.77
CA SER A 15 1.88 11.98 7.26
C SER A 15 2.16 11.67 5.79
N ALA A 16 2.41 12.68 4.96
CA ALA A 16 2.78 12.49 3.56
C ALA A 16 4.13 11.77 3.42
N THR A 17 5.12 12.14 4.22
CA THR A 17 6.43 11.48 4.24
C THR A 17 6.29 10.03 4.70
N SER A 18 5.54 9.77 5.77
CA SER A 18 5.27 8.42 6.27
C SER A 18 4.58 7.55 5.21
N ALA A 19 3.61 8.11 4.48
CA ALA A 19 2.93 7.41 3.41
C ALA A 19 3.86 7.07 2.24
N ILE A 20 4.66 8.02 1.74
CA ILE A 20 5.53 7.80 0.57
C ILE A 20 6.76 6.95 0.90
N THR A 21 7.26 7.02 2.14
CA THR A 21 8.36 6.15 2.60
C THR A 21 7.88 4.79 3.10
N VAL A 22 6.55 4.57 3.08
CA VAL A 22 5.92 3.32 3.51
C VAL A 22 6.30 2.95 4.95
N THR A 23 6.45 3.96 5.82
CA THR A 23 6.88 3.76 7.21
C THR A 23 5.71 3.40 8.12
N GLY A 24 4.49 3.91 7.82
CA GLY A 24 3.28 3.63 8.59
C GLY A 24 3.15 4.34 9.93
N LEU A 25 4.04 5.30 10.21
CA LEU A 25 3.96 6.09 11.43
C LEU A 25 2.87 7.17 11.29
N VAL A 26 2.06 7.31 12.32
CA VAL A 26 0.99 8.31 12.40
C VAL A 26 1.18 9.17 13.64
N VAL A 27 0.97 10.48 13.52
CA VAL A 27 0.97 11.45 14.63
C VAL A 27 -0.46 11.90 14.98
N VAL A 28 -1.41 11.59 14.11
CA VAL A 28 -2.84 11.85 14.27
C VAL A 28 -3.62 10.64 13.84
N ASP A 29 -4.82 10.47 14.35
CA ASP A 29 -5.71 9.40 13.90
C ASP A 29 -6.10 9.62 12.44
N THR A 30 -5.70 8.67 11.57
CA THR A 30 -5.89 8.80 10.13
C THR A 30 -7.36 8.89 9.74
N VAL A 31 -8.25 8.22 10.48
CA VAL A 31 -9.68 8.15 10.17
C VAL A 31 -10.38 9.47 10.41
N SER A 32 -10.19 10.03 11.62
CA SER A 32 -10.94 11.19 12.09
C SER A 32 -10.34 12.53 11.66
N TYR A 33 -9.01 12.57 11.50
CA TYR A 33 -8.29 13.81 11.22
C TYR A 33 -8.35 14.22 9.75
N TRP A 34 -8.17 13.26 8.82
CA TRP A 34 -8.11 13.56 7.39
C TRP A 34 -9.50 13.51 6.75
N THR A 35 -9.72 14.43 5.82
CA THR A 35 -10.88 14.37 4.91
C THR A 35 -10.71 13.25 3.90
N THR A 36 -11.79 12.88 3.19
CA THR A 36 -11.72 11.91 2.10
C THR A 36 -10.66 12.28 1.06
N PHE A 37 -10.49 13.58 0.78
CA PHE A 37 -9.44 14.06 -0.12
C PHE A 37 -8.04 13.78 0.44
N GLY A 38 -7.82 14.00 1.74
CA GLY A 38 -6.58 13.63 2.41
C GLY A 38 -6.28 12.14 2.34
N HIS A 39 -7.28 11.29 2.55
CA HIS A 39 -7.14 9.84 2.40
C HIS A 39 -6.74 9.44 0.96
N VAL A 40 -7.32 10.08 -0.07
CA VAL A 40 -6.94 9.82 -1.47
C VAL A 40 -5.47 10.18 -1.70
N ILE A 41 -5.01 11.32 -1.19
CA ILE A 41 -3.60 11.72 -1.30
C ILE A 41 -2.69 10.71 -0.61
N LEU A 42 -3.00 10.31 0.64
CA LEU A 42 -2.21 9.32 1.38
C LEU A 42 -2.16 7.97 0.65
N LEU A 43 -3.28 7.54 0.06
CA LEU A 43 -3.36 6.32 -0.74
C LEU A 43 -2.44 6.37 -1.97
N ILE A 44 -2.46 7.49 -2.71
CA ILE A 44 -1.61 7.69 -3.88
C ILE A 44 -0.14 7.71 -3.49
N LEU A 45 0.21 8.39 -2.40
CA LEU A 45 1.58 8.45 -1.90
C LEU A 45 2.08 7.07 -1.46
N ALA A 46 1.27 6.29 -0.73
CA ALA A 46 1.60 4.93 -0.33
C ALA A 46 1.77 4.00 -1.54
N PHE A 47 0.93 4.15 -2.55
CA PHE A 47 1.03 3.38 -3.80
C PHE A 47 2.32 3.69 -4.57
N ILE A 48 2.64 4.98 -4.74
CA ILE A 48 3.87 5.42 -5.42
C ILE A 48 5.10 4.99 -4.63
N GLY A 49 5.07 5.17 -3.31
CA GLY A 49 6.17 4.79 -2.41
C GLY A 49 6.46 3.30 -2.43
N GLY A 50 5.43 2.46 -2.35
CA GLY A 50 5.57 1.01 -2.42
C GLY A 50 6.13 0.52 -3.77
N LEU A 51 5.63 1.04 -4.87
CA LEU A 51 6.19 0.75 -6.20
C LEU A 51 7.64 1.24 -6.34
N GLY A 52 7.94 2.43 -5.80
CA GLY A 52 9.29 2.98 -5.81
C GLY A 52 10.28 2.10 -5.06
N PHE A 53 9.92 1.61 -3.88
CA PHE A 53 10.74 0.68 -3.11
C PHE A 53 10.98 -0.64 -3.84
N MET A 54 9.94 -1.25 -4.40
CA MET A 54 10.06 -2.51 -5.15
C MET A 54 10.95 -2.36 -6.39
N THR A 55 10.81 -1.27 -7.13
CA THR A 55 11.64 -1.00 -8.31
C THR A 55 13.09 -0.70 -7.93
N ALA A 56 13.33 0.05 -6.85
CA ALA A 56 14.67 0.31 -6.35
C ALA A 56 15.36 -0.97 -5.87
N ALA A 57 14.66 -1.82 -5.12
CA ALA A 57 15.16 -3.12 -4.68
C ALA A 57 15.52 -4.04 -5.88
N ALA A 58 14.65 -4.12 -6.88
CA ALA A 58 14.91 -4.89 -8.09
C ALA A 58 16.13 -4.34 -8.86
N PHE A 59 16.29 -3.02 -8.93
CA PHE A 59 17.44 -2.38 -9.56
C PHE A 59 18.75 -2.66 -8.82
N LEU A 60 18.74 -2.58 -7.48
CA LEU A 60 19.90 -2.93 -6.65
C LEU A 60 20.31 -4.39 -6.85
N LEU A 61 19.35 -5.32 -6.88
CA LEU A 61 19.63 -6.73 -7.14
C LEU A 61 20.27 -6.96 -8.50
N ILE A 62 19.87 -6.21 -9.53
CA ILE A 62 20.49 -6.28 -10.86
C ILE A 62 21.94 -5.79 -10.81
N ILE A 63 22.21 -4.65 -10.13
CA ILE A 63 23.55 -4.09 -10.00
C ILE A 63 24.46 -5.02 -9.22
N VAL A 64 24.02 -5.53 -8.08
CA VAL A 64 24.78 -6.46 -7.24
C VAL A 64 24.99 -7.78 -7.97
N GLY A 65 23.97 -8.30 -8.65
CA GLY A 65 24.03 -9.53 -9.43
C GLY A 65 25.03 -9.45 -10.60
N GLN A 66 25.28 -8.27 -11.16
CA GLN A 66 26.32 -8.08 -12.20
C GLN A 66 27.75 -8.21 -11.67
N ARG A 67 27.96 -8.11 -10.35
CA ARG A 67 29.28 -8.29 -9.72
C ARG A 67 29.57 -9.73 -9.30
N ILE A 68 28.59 -10.62 -9.35
CA ILE A 68 28.74 -12.04 -9.01
C ILE A 68 29.07 -12.80 -10.31
N GLY A 69 30.19 -13.43 -10.36
CA GLY A 69 30.88 -14.08 -11.45
C GLY A 69 30.11 -14.56 -12.71
N MET A 70 30.79 -14.71 -13.83
CA MET A 70 30.23 -14.97 -15.16
C MET A 70 29.21 -16.13 -15.24
N GLN A 71 29.34 -17.17 -14.42
CA GLN A 71 28.42 -18.32 -14.42
C GLN A 71 27.07 -18.01 -13.80
N SER A 72 27.05 -17.21 -12.72
CA SER A 72 25.79 -16.74 -12.11
C SER A 72 25.07 -15.70 -12.96
N GLN A 73 25.83 -14.93 -13.78
CA GLN A 73 25.23 -13.98 -14.74
C GLN A 73 24.43 -14.69 -15.83
N LEU A 74 24.84 -15.86 -16.27
CA LEU A 74 24.09 -16.64 -17.26
C LEU A 74 22.76 -17.15 -16.71
N ALA A 75 22.73 -17.69 -15.49
CA ALA A 75 21.51 -18.16 -14.85
C ALA A 75 20.52 -17.02 -14.55
N ILE A 76 21.02 -15.85 -14.10
CA ILE A 76 20.19 -14.66 -13.85
C ILE A 76 19.71 -14.03 -15.18
N ARG A 77 20.54 -14.04 -16.22
CA ARG A 77 20.16 -13.58 -17.56
C ARG A 77 19.05 -14.41 -18.17
N GLU A 78 19.10 -15.72 -18.02
CA GLU A 78 18.05 -16.64 -18.51
C GLU A 78 16.76 -16.49 -17.69
N GLY A 79 16.85 -16.37 -16.37
CA GLY A 79 15.69 -16.25 -15.48
C GLY A 79 14.97 -14.90 -15.55
N LEU A 80 15.70 -13.79 -15.72
CA LEU A 80 15.12 -12.43 -15.73
C LEU A 80 14.93 -11.85 -17.14
N GLY A 81 15.48 -12.48 -18.19
CA GLY A 81 15.33 -12.03 -19.57
C GLY A 81 15.94 -10.66 -19.87
N VAL A 82 16.85 -10.16 -19.02
CA VAL A 82 17.45 -8.82 -19.15
C VAL A 82 18.77 -8.93 -19.90
N ARG A 83 18.71 -8.78 -21.20
CA ARG A 83 19.89 -8.88 -22.09
C ARG A 83 20.73 -7.60 -22.16
N GLN A 84 20.17 -6.43 -21.81
CA GLN A 84 20.83 -5.11 -21.83
C GLN A 84 19.99 -4.11 -21.02
N LEU A 85 20.51 -2.89 -20.73
CA LEU A 85 19.76 -1.76 -20.12
C LEU A 85 18.44 -1.44 -20.84
N GLY A 86 18.26 -1.88 -22.09
CA GLY A 86 16.98 -1.83 -22.82
C GLY A 86 15.86 -2.73 -22.25
N GLY A 87 16.15 -3.61 -21.27
CA GLY A 87 15.14 -4.42 -20.57
C GLY A 87 14.49 -3.74 -19.36
N LEU A 88 15.07 -2.64 -18.85
CA LEU A 88 14.59 -1.95 -17.66
C LEU A 88 13.11 -1.50 -17.75
N PRO A 89 12.63 -0.88 -18.84
CA PRO A 89 11.22 -0.52 -18.96
C PRO A 89 10.29 -1.74 -18.94
N ARG A 90 10.70 -2.85 -19.50
CA ARG A 90 9.92 -4.11 -19.47
C ARG A 90 9.85 -4.68 -18.05
N LEU A 91 10.95 -4.63 -17.31
CA LEU A 91 11.00 -5.09 -15.93
C LEU A 91 10.07 -4.22 -15.05
N ILE A 92 10.20 -2.90 -15.14
CA ILE A 92 9.34 -1.96 -14.41
C ILE A 92 7.86 -2.23 -14.73
N ARG A 93 7.52 -2.36 -16.03
CA ARG A 93 6.14 -2.67 -16.42
C ARG A 93 5.64 -3.99 -15.81
N ARG A 94 6.47 -5.04 -15.78
CA ARG A 94 6.11 -6.33 -15.16
C ARG A 94 5.88 -6.18 -13.65
N ILE A 95 6.75 -5.45 -12.95
CA ILE A 95 6.60 -5.18 -11.52
C ILE A 95 5.29 -4.43 -11.27
N VAL A 96 5.01 -3.36 -12.01
CA VAL A 96 3.78 -2.57 -11.86
C VAL A 96 2.54 -3.44 -12.12
N VAL A 97 2.52 -4.19 -13.22
CA VAL A 97 1.38 -5.06 -13.56
C VAL A 97 1.16 -6.12 -12.49
N LEU A 98 2.22 -6.77 -12.02
CA LEU A 98 2.13 -7.79 -10.97
C LEU A 98 1.63 -7.18 -9.66
N SER A 99 2.17 -6.04 -9.25
CA SER A 99 1.77 -5.33 -8.04
C SER A 99 0.30 -4.92 -8.07
N VAL A 100 -0.14 -4.31 -9.18
CA VAL A 100 -1.56 -3.93 -9.37
C VAL A 100 -2.47 -5.16 -9.34
N THR A 101 -2.06 -6.25 -9.99
CA THR A 101 -2.85 -7.50 -10.01
C THR A 101 -3.04 -8.06 -8.60
N ILE A 102 -1.96 -8.15 -7.82
CA ILE A 102 -2.03 -8.67 -6.44
C ILE A 102 -2.88 -7.74 -5.57
N GLN A 103 -2.72 -6.42 -5.70
CA GLN A 103 -3.53 -5.44 -4.96
C GLN A 103 -5.03 -5.55 -5.31
N LEU A 104 -5.37 -5.74 -6.58
CA LEU A 104 -6.76 -5.95 -7.02
C LEU A 104 -7.34 -7.24 -6.43
N ILE A 105 -6.58 -8.33 -6.43
CA ILE A 105 -7.01 -9.59 -5.80
C ILE A 105 -7.24 -9.37 -4.30
N GLY A 106 -6.28 -8.78 -3.58
CA GLY A 106 -6.41 -8.49 -2.15
C GLY A 106 -7.60 -7.57 -1.84
N THR A 107 -7.76 -6.50 -2.61
CA THR A 107 -8.93 -5.59 -2.49
C THR A 107 -10.25 -6.33 -2.70
N THR A 108 -10.31 -7.23 -3.70
CA THR A 108 -11.53 -8.02 -3.97
C THR A 108 -11.85 -8.97 -2.81
N LEU A 109 -10.84 -9.65 -2.26
CA LEU A 109 -11.03 -10.53 -1.10
C LEU A 109 -11.52 -9.75 0.13
N LEU A 110 -10.91 -8.59 0.41
CA LEU A 110 -11.34 -7.70 1.50
C LEU A 110 -12.76 -7.17 1.27
N PHE A 111 -13.09 -6.80 0.04
CA PHE A 111 -14.44 -6.35 -0.30
C PHE A 111 -15.48 -7.45 -0.07
N LEU A 112 -15.21 -8.68 -0.52
CA LEU A 112 -16.08 -9.82 -0.27
C LEU A 112 -16.25 -10.05 1.24
N ARG A 113 -15.15 -9.94 2.00
CA ARG A 113 -15.18 -10.10 3.45
C ARG A 113 -16.03 -9.04 4.14
N PHE A 114 -15.89 -7.78 3.77
CA PHE A 114 -16.61 -6.67 4.41
C PHE A 114 -18.06 -6.57 3.98
N TYR A 115 -18.37 -6.86 2.72
CA TYR A 115 -19.70 -6.65 2.16
C TYR A 115 -20.55 -7.91 2.16
N VAL A 116 -19.99 -9.08 1.77
CA VAL A 116 -20.76 -10.31 1.58
C VAL A 116 -20.86 -11.12 2.87
N PHE A 117 -19.76 -11.26 3.59
CA PHE A 117 -19.71 -12.07 4.80
C PHE A 117 -20.05 -11.29 6.08
N GLY A 118 -20.24 -9.97 6.01
CA GLY A 118 -20.95 -9.08 6.94
C GLY A 118 -20.60 -9.18 8.42
N SER A 119 -19.44 -9.72 8.81
CA SER A 119 -19.17 -10.03 10.21
C SER A 119 -18.67 -8.85 11.05
N LEU A 120 -18.25 -7.74 10.45
CA LEU A 120 -17.63 -6.62 11.18
C LEU A 120 -18.50 -5.37 11.24
N TRP A 121 -19.38 -5.12 10.24
CA TRP A 121 -20.26 -3.94 10.23
C TRP A 121 -21.58 -4.24 9.54
N ASP A 122 -22.62 -4.42 10.33
CA ASP A 122 -24.00 -4.49 9.83
C ASP A 122 -24.39 -3.14 9.23
N GLY A 123 -24.80 -3.13 7.95
CA GLY A 123 -25.31 -1.95 7.28
C GLY A 123 -24.28 -1.05 6.58
N ILE A 124 -23.05 -1.52 6.34
CA ILE A 124 -22.09 -0.77 5.54
C ILE A 124 -22.58 -0.57 4.10
N SER A 125 -22.48 0.67 3.60
CA SER A 125 -22.82 0.96 2.21
C SER A 125 -21.80 0.31 1.25
N LEU A 126 -22.26 -0.08 0.06
CA LEU A 126 -21.40 -0.66 -0.99
C LEU A 126 -20.20 0.27 -1.32
N GLY A 127 -20.45 1.58 -1.38
CA GLY A 127 -19.39 2.56 -1.65
C GLY A 127 -18.33 2.62 -0.52
N SER A 128 -18.78 2.59 0.74
CA SER A 128 -17.87 2.58 1.89
C SER A 128 -17.07 1.29 1.97
N ALA A 129 -17.71 0.14 1.73
CA ALA A 129 -17.03 -1.15 1.71
C ALA A 129 -15.94 -1.20 0.63
N LEU A 130 -16.25 -0.72 -0.58
CA LEU A 130 -15.30 -0.67 -1.69
C LEU A 130 -14.13 0.27 -1.37
N TRP A 131 -14.41 1.45 -0.83
CA TRP A 131 -13.40 2.44 -0.46
C TRP A 131 -12.43 1.91 0.60
N GLN A 132 -12.97 1.34 1.67
CA GLN A 132 -12.18 0.79 2.77
C GLN A 132 -11.34 -0.41 2.30
N SER A 133 -11.92 -1.30 1.50
CA SER A 133 -11.20 -2.45 0.94
C SER A 133 -10.08 -2.02 0.01
N ALA A 134 -10.31 -1.02 -0.83
CA ALA A 134 -9.28 -0.49 -1.73
C ALA A 134 -8.13 0.16 -0.95
N PHE A 135 -8.46 0.99 0.04
CA PHE A 135 -7.47 1.65 0.87
C PHE A 135 -6.64 0.63 1.66
N LEU A 136 -7.29 -0.30 2.33
CA LEU A 136 -6.63 -1.33 3.13
C LEU A 136 -5.80 -2.27 2.25
N GLY A 137 -6.31 -2.66 1.07
CA GLY A 137 -5.59 -3.52 0.12
C GLY A 137 -4.30 -2.88 -0.38
N VAL A 138 -4.33 -1.60 -0.74
CA VAL A 138 -3.13 -0.85 -1.14
C VAL A 138 -2.18 -0.65 0.04
N SER A 139 -2.70 -0.26 1.20
CA SER A 139 -1.90 -0.03 2.40
C SER A 139 -1.20 -1.31 2.88
N ALA A 140 -1.90 -2.43 2.91
CA ALA A 140 -1.36 -3.72 3.32
C ALA A 140 -0.31 -4.24 2.33
N PHE A 141 -0.61 -4.22 1.03
CA PHE A 141 0.33 -4.71 0.01
C PHE A 141 1.63 -3.91 -0.01
N ASN A 142 1.54 -2.59 0.09
CA ASN A 142 2.71 -1.71 0.12
C ASN A 142 3.37 -1.65 1.51
N ASN A 143 2.83 -2.33 2.51
CA ASN A 143 3.29 -2.29 3.91
C ASN A 143 3.25 -0.87 4.51
N ALA A 144 2.29 -0.04 4.06
CA ALA A 144 2.16 1.33 4.52
C ALA A 144 1.57 1.44 5.94
N GLY A 145 0.84 0.42 6.41
CA GLY A 145 0.31 0.36 7.77
C GLY A 145 -0.80 1.36 8.09
N LEU A 146 -1.23 2.15 7.11
CA LEU A 146 -2.31 3.12 7.28
C LEU A 146 -3.68 2.43 7.20
N VAL A 147 -4.59 2.79 8.10
CA VAL A 147 -5.94 2.23 8.21
C VAL A 147 -6.96 3.36 8.28
N ILE A 148 -8.09 3.22 7.57
CA ILE A 148 -9.21 4.19 7.57
C ILE A 148 -10.53 3.56 8.03
N LEU A 149 -10.47 2.50 8.84
CA LEU A 149 -11.66 1.85 9.35
C LEU A 149 -12.35 2.73 10.39
N PRO A 150 -13.69 2.81 10.41
CA PRO A 150 -14.42 3.65 11.37
C PRO A 150 -14.08 3.29 12.82
N GLY A 151 -13.70 4.30 13.61
CA GLY A 151 -13.11 4.12 14.95
C GLY A 151 -14.05 3.65 16.06
N GLU A 152 -15.34 3.49 15.83
CA GLU A 152 -16.27 2.99 16.86
C GLU A 152 -15.95 1.54 17.28
N HIS A 153 -15.27 0.77 16.43
CA HIS A 153 -14.97 -0.64 16.67
C HIS A 153 -13.45 -0.93 16.78
N VAL A 154 -12.61 0.08 16.52
CA VAL A 154 -11.13 -0.09 16.51
C VAL A 154 -10.47 1.12 17.18
N PRO A 155 -10.30 1.14 18.50
CA PRO A 155 -9.50 2.16 19.16
C PRO A 155 -8.08 2.16 18.61
N GLY A 156 -7.65 3.29 18.01
CA GLY A 156 -6.30 3.47 17.48
C GLY A 156 -6.09 3.00 16.04
N ALA A 157 -7.17 2.79 15.26
CA ALA A 157 -7.12 2.48 13.82
C ALA A 157 -6.05 1.43 13.44
N SER A 158 -5.92 0.36 14.25
CA SER A 158 -4.96 -0.70 14.02
C SER A 158 -5.64 -1.97 13.51
N LEU A 159 -4.87 -2.84 12.85
CA LEU A 159 -5.36 -4.16 12.41
C LEU A 159 -5.61 -5.13 13.58
N GLU A 160 -5.40 -4.72 14.82
CA GLU A 160 -5.67 -5.54 16.02
C GLU A 160 -7.13 -5.97 16.13
N ALA A 161 -8.07 -5.18 15.61
CA ALA A 161 -9.48 -5.56 15.58
C ALA A 161 -9.75 -6.87 14.84
N PHE A 162 -8.89 -7.22 13.90
CA PHE A 162 -8.99 -8.46 13.11
C PHE A 162 -8.29 -9.65 13.77
N ARG A 163 -7.63 -9.46 14.92
CA ARG A 163 -6.88 -10.52 15.61
C ARG A 163 -7.75 -11.70 16.05
N SER A 164 -9.02 -11.43 16.36
CA SER A 164 -9.99 -12.46 16.79
C SER A 164 -10.92 -12.92 15.66
N ASP A 165 -10.78 -12.34 14.47
CA ASP A 165 -11.60 -12.68 13.31
C ASP A 165 -11.01 -13.94 12.67
N ALA A 166 -11.57 -15.09 12.99
CA ALA A 166 -11.23 -16.35 12.33
C ALA A 166 -11.91 -16.39 10.96
N TRP A 167 -11.13 -16.61 9.93
CA TRP A 167 -11.57 -16.79 8.53
C TRP A 167 -12.47 -18.02 8.39
#